data_314e3fc9542ac1b3b5b105cb977ea233
#
_entry.id   314e3fc9542ac1b3b5b105cb977ea233
#
_cell.length_a   1.000
_cell.length_b   1.000
_cell.length_c   1.000
_cell.angle_alpha   90.00
_cell.angle_beta   90.00
_cell.angle_gamma   90.00
#
_symmetry.space_group_name_H-M   'P 1'
#
loop_
_entity.id
_entity.type
_entity.pdbx_description
1 polymer ?
#
loop_
_entity_poly.entity_id
_entity_poly.type
_entity_poly.pdbx_seq_one_letter_code
_entity_poly.pdbx_strand_id
1 'polypeptide(L)'
;EICPGLKVRFVDAGHLLGSSSIEMWVTEENVTKKIVFSGDIGNHNRPLIKDPQYVDSADYVVMESTYGNRLHDTPPDYAVELAKVINATFTRGGNLVIPAFSVGRTQEMLYFIRRIKTENLLPEHPNFEVYIDSPLAVEATNVFHENVSDCFDEEAMELISAGINPIKFPGLRVAVSSDESK
;
A
#
# COMPACT_ATOMS: atom_id res chain seq x y z
N GLU A 1 -2.92 7.38 -27.17
CA GLU A 1 -4.03 8.15 -27.75
C GLU A 1 -5.30 7.31 -27.67
N ILE A 2 -6.40 7.91 -27.19
CA ILE A 2 -7.69 7.21 -27.05
C ILE A 2 -8.50 7.34 -28.32
N CYS A 3 -8.56 8.56 -28.85
CA CYS A 3 -9.16 8.89 -30.12
C CYS A 3 -8.52 10.19 -30.67
N PRO A 4 -8.77 10.59 -31.93
CA PRO A 4 -8.24 11.83 -32.45
C PRO A 4 -8.55 13.02 -31.53
N GLY A 5 -7.51 13.76 -31.16
CA GLY A 5 -7.62 14.91 -30.26
C GLY A 5 -7.67 14.58 -28.77
N LEU A 6 -7.62 13.30 -28.34
CA LEU A 6 -7.60 12.91 -26.94
C LEU A 6 -6.44 11.98 -26.62
N LYS A 7 -5.49 12.45 -25.81
CA LYS A 7 -4.38 11.66 -25.27
C LYS A 7 -4.49 11.60 -23.76
N VAL A 8 -4.18 10.43 -23.18
CA VAL A 8 -4.18 10.18 -21.74
C VAL A 8 -2.87 9.53 -21.33
N ARG A 9 -2.37 9.89 -20.16
CA ARG A 9 -1.26 9.25 -19.46
C ARG A 9 -1.65 9.02 -18.01
N PHE A 10 -1.30 7.86 -17.47
CA PHE A 10 -1.41 7.52 -16.07
C PHE A 10 -0.04 7.68 -15.42
N VAL A 11 0.01 8.26 -14.22
CA VAL A 11 1.21 8.39 -13.41
C VAL A 11 0.89 7.92 -11.99
N ASP A 12 1.86 7.32 -11.30
CA ASP A 12 1.64 6.75 -9.98
C ASP A 12 1.11 7.79 -8.99
N ALA A 13 0.01 7.48 -8.32
CA ALA A 13 -0.58 8.33 -7.28
C ALA A 13 -0.14 7.94 -5.86
N GLY A 14 0.54 6.78 -5.68
CA GLY A 14 1.11 6.34 -4.40
C GLY A 14 0.09 6.05 -3.30
N HIS A 15 -1.19 5.89 -3.65
CA HIS A 15 -2.27 5.66 -2.67
C HIS A 15 -2.54 4.18 -2.42
N LEU A 16 -2.76 3.43 -3.46
CA LEU A 16 -2.93 1.96 -3.47
C LEU A 16 -2.15 1.37 -4.64
N LEU A 17 -1.99 0.05 -4.66
CA LEU A 17 -1.41 -0.65 -5.80
C LEU A 17 -2.15 -0.29 -7.08
N GLY A 18 -1.44 0.27 -8.07
CA GLY A 18 -2.00 0.68 -9.37
C GLY A 18 -2.85 1.96 -9.34
N SER A 19 -2.93 2.67 -8.19
CA SER A 19 -3.58 3.99 -8.15
C SER A 19 -2.82 4.99 -9.01
N SER A 20 -3.55 5.80 -9.76
CA SER A 20 -2.95 6.71 -10.72
C SER A 20 -3.63 8.07 -10.76
N SER A 21 -2.82 9.11 -10.87
CA SER A 21 -3.29 10.40 -11.38
C SER A 21 -3.37 10.33 -12.91
N ILE A 22 -4.33 11.04 -13.48
CA ILE A 22 -4.59 11.01 -14.92
C ILE A 22 -4.25 12.34 -15.52
N GLU A 23 -3.32 12.38 -16.45
CA GLU A 23 -3.05 13.51 -17.31
C GLU A 23 -3.81 13.33 -18.63
N MET A 24 -4.60 14.30 -19.02
CA MET A 24 -5.40 14.28 -20.22
C MET A 24 -5.09 15.51 -21.09
N TRP A 25 -4.76 15.28 -22.36
CA TRP A 25 -4.60 16.34 -23.36
C TRP A 25 -5.79 16.28 -24.30
N VAL A 26 -6.51 17.39 -24.37
CA VAL A 26 -7.65 17.58 -25.28
C VAL A 26 -7.26 18.60 -26.33
N THR A 27 -7.37 18.24 -27.60
CA THR A 27 -7.05 19.10 -28.73
C THR A 27 -8.31 19.35 -29.54
N GLU A 28 -8.68 20.60 -29.67
CA GLU A 28 -9.78 21.08 -30.53
C GLU A 28 -9.31 22.33 -31.31
N GLU A 29 -9.62 22.41 -32.60
CA GLU A 29 -9.24 23.53 -33.47
C GLU A 29 -7.76 23.97 -33.36
N ASN A 30 -6.84 22.97 -33.26
CA ASN A 30 -5.40 23.15 -33.06
C ASN A 30 -5.00 23.77 -31.69
N VAL A 31 -5.90 23.89 -30.74
CA VAL A 31 -5.61 24.28 -29.36
C VAL A 31 -5.62 23.03 -28.50
N THR A 32 -4.50 22.81 -27.79
CA THR A 32 -4.40 21.70 -26.83
C THR A 32 -4.48 22.26 -25.40
N LYS A 33 -5.32 21.63 -24.56
CA LYS A 33 -5.42 21.89 -23.14
C LYS A 33 -5.04 20.63 -22.37
N LYS A 34 -4.27 20.82 -21.31
CA LYS A 34 -3.89 19.74 -20.37
C LYS A 34 -4.76 19.82 -19.11
N ILE A 35 -5.47 18.76 -18.84
CA ILE A 35 -6.28 18.59 -17.63
C ILE A 35 -5.64 17.49 -16.78
N VAL A 36 -5.56 17.68 -15.47
CA VAL A 36 -5.06 16.68 -14.54
C VAL A 36 -6.16 16.32 -13.55
N PHE A 37 -6.39 15.02 -13.38
CA PHE A 37 -7.24 14.46 -12.33
C PHE A 37 -6.33 13.73 -11.33
N SER A 38 -6.30 14.17 -10.08
CA SER A 38 -5.39 13.59 -9.10
C SER A 38 -5.74 12.16 -8.71
N GLY A 39 -7.03 11.80 -8.72
CA GLY A 39 -7.49 10.66 -7.93
C GLY A 39 -7.15 10.88 -6.45
N ASP A 40 -7.08 9.80 -5.69
CA ASP A 40 -6.62 9.81 -4.30
C ASP A 40 -5.09 9.75 -4.29
N ILE A 41 -4.45 10.73 -3.65
CA ILE A 41 -2.98 10.85 -3.60
C ILE A 41 -2.45 10.24 -2.30
N GLY A 42 -1.46 9.37 -2.42
CA GLY A 42 -0.78 8.78 -1.26
C GLY A 42 0.31 9.66 -0.67
N ASN A 43 0.84 9.21 0.46
CA ASN A 43 2.00 9.80 1.09
C ASN A 43 3.30 9.20 0.51
N HIS A 44 4.41 9.94 0.64
CA HIS A 44 5.74 9.44 0.33
C HIS A 44 6.21 8.39 1.35
N ASN A 45 7.14 7.56 0.91
CA ASN A 45 7.80 6.54 1.73
C ASN A 45 6.81 5.54 2.36
N ARG A 46 5.72 5.24 1.69
CA ARG A 46 4.87 4.12 2.08
C ARG A 46 5.49 2.82 1.62
N PRO A 47 5.50 1.78 2.46
CA PRO A 47 6.10 0.51 2.06
C PRO A 47 5.35 -0.14 0.91
N LEU A 48 6.05 -0.92 0.10
CA LEU A 48 5.59 -1.77 -0.99
C LEU A 48 5.28 -1.06 -2.30
N ILE A 49 4.74 0.14 -2.29
CA ILE A 49 4.27 0.82 -3.50
C ILE A 49 5.09 2.06 -3.80
N LYS A 50 5.19 2.39 -5.09
CA LYS A 50 5.89 3.59 -5.54
C LYS A 50 5.29 4.86 -4.97
N ASP A 51 6.14 5.84 -4.73
CA ASP A 51 5.73 7.18 -4.34
C ASP A 51 4.89 7.87 -5.41
N PRO A 52 4.02 8.82 -5.03
CA PRO A 52 3.29 9.63 -5.99
C PRO A 52 4.23 10.43 -6.89
N GLN A 53 3.97 10.40 -8.19
CA GLN A 53 4.69 11.18 -9.18
C GLN A 53 4.07 12.56 -9.32
N TYR A 54 4.92 13.58 -9.40
CA TYR A 54 4.46 14.96 -9.59
C TYR A 54 4.15 15.25 -11.06
N VAL A 55 3.16 16.10 -11.26
CA VAL A 55 2.81 16.67 -12.56
C VAL A 55 3.24 18.13 -12.57
N ASP A 56 4.20 18.46 -13.44
CA ASP A 56 4.86 19.78 -13.45
C ASP A 56 3.95 20.92 -13.89
N SER A 57 2.99 20.66 -14.80
CA SER A 57 2.11 21.71 -15.34
C SER A 57 0.78 21.14 -15.83
N ALA A 58 -0.25 21.97 -15.74
CA ALA A 58 -1.57 21.71 -16.32
C ALA A 58 -2.29 23.04 -16.59
N ASP A 59 -3.22 23.05 -17.55
CA ASP A 59 -4.15 24.17 -17.72
C ASP A 59 -5.28 24.11 -16.68
N TYR A 60 -5.71 22.89 -16.32
CA TYR A 60 -6.76 22.64 -15.33
C TYR A 60 -6.37 21.48 -14.42
N VAL A 61 -6.71 21.62 -13.12
CA VAL A 61 -6.47 20.57 -12.12
C VAL A 61 -7.77 20.28 -11.38
N VAL A 62 -8.14 19.00 -11.32
CA VAL A 62 -9.21 18.47 -10.49
C VAL A 62 -8.56 17.55 -9.47
N MET A 63 -8.56 17.94 -8.20
CA MET A 63 -7.82 17.21 -7.16
C MET A 63 -8.65 16.99 -5.90
N GLU A 64 -8.32 15.90 -5.19
CA GLU A 64 -8.86 15.68 -3.87
C GLU A 64 -8.47 16.78 -2.88
N SER A 65 -9.19 16.86 -1.75
CA SER A 65 -8.86 17.77 -0.65
C SER A 65 -9.19 17.18 0.72
N THR A 66 -9.10 15.87 0.84
CA THR A 66 -9.47 15.09 2.05
C THR A 66 -8.78 15.63 3.30
N TYR A 67 -7.50 15.92 3.20
CA TYR A 67 -6.69 16.52 4.27
C TYR A 67 -6.19 17.92 3.93
N GLY A 68 -6.90 18.64 3.05
CA GLY A 68 -6.48 19.95 2.54
C GLY A 68 -6.38 21.08 3.58
N ASN A 69 -6.91 20.84 4.79
CA ASN A 69 -6.89 21.81 5.88
C ASN A 69 -5.93 21.47 7.04
N ARG A 70 -5.10 20.43 6.90
CA ARG A 70 -4.17 20.02 7.96
C ARG A 70 -2.93 19.33 7.41
N LEU A 71 -1.86 19.37 8.18
CA LEU A 71 -0.66 18.59 7.96
C LEU A 71 -0.73 17.29 8.76
N HIS A 72 -0.06 16.26 8.26
CA HIS A 72 0.19 15.03 9.00
C HIS A 72 1.42 15.20 9.90
N ASP A 73 1.38 14.59 11.07
CA ASP A 73 2.55 14.47 11.93
C ASP A 73 3.64 13.62 11.25
N THR A 74 4.88 13.81 11.68
CA THR A 74 5.97 12.94 11.20
C THR A 74 5.66 11.49 11.58
N PRO A 75 5.62 10.56 10.60
CA PRO A 75 5.29 9.18 10.87
C PRO A 75 6.35 8.55 11.78
N PRO A 76 5.95 7.79 12.82
CA PRO A 76 6.87 7.02 13.65
C PRO A 76 7.39 5.80 12.85
N ASP A 77 8.36 5.06 13.41
CA ASP A 77 8.64 3.71 12.93
C ASP A 77 7.45 2.78 13.31
N TYR A 78 6.60 2.53 12.34
CA TYR A 78 5.38 1.75 12.53
C TYR A 78 5.64 0.31 12.97
N ALA A 79 6.77 -0.31 12.57
CA ALA A 79 7.11 -1.66 13.01
C ALA A 79 7.45 -1.66 14.51
N VAL A 80 8.21 -0.67 14.98
CA VAL A 80 8.55 -0.53 16.39
C VAL A 80 7.31 -0.25 17.24
N GLU A 81 6.45 0.66 16.80
CA GLU A 81 5.22 0.99 17.55
C GLU A 81 4.25 -0.18 17.58
N LEU A 82 4.07 -0.87 16.46
CA LEU A 82 3.25 -2.08 16.38
C LEU A 82 3.81 -3.20 17.28
N ALA A 83 5.12 -3.40 17.32
CA ALA A 83 5.76 -4.37 18.20
C ALA A 83 5.46 -4.09 19.68
N LYS A 84 5.47 -2.83 20.10
CA LYS A 84 5.10 -2.45 21.49
C LYS A 84 3.66 -2.85 21.82
N VAL A 85 2.72 -2.60 20.90
CA VAL A 85 1.30 -2.95 21.09
C VAL A 85 1.11 -4.47 21.15
N ILE A 86 1.77 -5.21 20.24
CA ILE A 86 1.74 -6.67 20.22
C ILE A 86 2.29 -7.23 21.55
N ASN A 87 3.47 -6.77 21.97
CA ASN A 87 4.11 -7.21 23.19
C ASN A 87 3.22 -6.98 24.43
N ALA A 88 2.67 -5.78 24.56
CA ALA A 88 1.77 -5.45 25.67
C ALA A 88 0.50 -6.32 25.68
N THR A 89 0.01 -6.70 24.51
CA THR A 89 -1.16 -7.57 24.37
C THR A 89 -0.83 -9.02 24.74
N PHE A 90 0.26 -9.56 24.24
CA PHE A 90 0.68 -10.94 24.49
C PHE A 90 1.11 -11.16 25.96
N THR A 91 1.78 -10.18 26.55
CA THR A 91 2.13 -10.23 27.99
C THR A 91 0.89 -10.38 28.90
N ARG A 92 -0.26 -9.85 28.47
CA ARG A 92 -1.54 -10.02 29.17
C ARG A 92 -2.28 -11.31 28.79
N GLY A 93 -1.72 -12.14 27.90
CA GLY A 93 -2.34 -13.37 27.41
C GLY A 93 -3.49 -13.14 26.44
N GLY A 94 -3.56 -11.95 25.80
CA GLY A 94 -4.61 -11.60 24.85
C GLY A 94 -4.21 -11.78 23.39
N ASN A 95 -5.19 -11.65 22.50
CA ASN A 95 -5.01 -11.58 21.06
C ASN A 95 -5.15 -10.15 20.57
N LEU A 96 -4.34 -9.74 19.59
CA LEU A 96 -4.45 -8.45 18.93
C LEU A 96 -5.30 -8.58 17.66
N VAL A 97 -6.38 -7.81 17.57
CA VAL A 97 -7.21 -7.70 16.38
C VAL A 97 -6.94 -6.36 15.71
N ILE A 98 -6.56 -6.39 14.44
CA ILE A 98 -6.25 -5.20 13.64
C ILE A 98 -7.29 -5.08 12.52
N PRO A 99 -8.27 -4.17 12.61
CA PRO A 99 -9.18 -3.89 11.51
C PRO A 99 -8.40 -3.21 10.36
N ALA A 100 -8.47 -3.80 9.18
CA ALA A 100 -7.78 -3.30 8.00
C ALA A 100 -8.63 -3.51 6.75
N PHE A 101 -8.56 -2.57 5.81
CA PHE A 101 -9.15 -2.79 4.48
C PHE A 101 -8.41 -3.90 3.75
N SER A 102 -9.14 -4.66 2.94
CA SER A 102 -8.60 -5.81 2.21
C SER A 102 -7.48 -5.44 1.24
N VAL A 103 -7.55 -4.23 0.66
CA VAL A 103 -6.54 -3.70 -0.27
C VAL A 103 -5.73 -2.60 0.41
N GLY A 104 -4.43 -2.65 0.26
CA GLY A 104 -3.47 -1.66 0.75
C GLY A 104 -3.12 -1.85 2.22
N ARG A 105 -4.02 -1.54 3.16
CA ARG A 105 -3.72 -1.57 4.60
C ARG A 105 -3.36 -2.97 5.12
N THR A 106 -4.02 -4.01 4.64
CA THR A 106 -3.66 -5.39 5.02
C THR A 106 -2.23 -5.72 4.59
N GLN A 107 -1.85 -5.43 3.36
CA GLN A 107 -0.51 -5.72 2.84
C GLN A 107 0.57 -4.88 3.55
N GLU A 108 0.28 -3.63 3.86
CA GLU A 108 1.16 -2.76 4.66
C GLU A 108 1.38 -3.33 6.08
N MET A 109 0.33 -3.82 6.74
CA MET A 109 0.46 -4.49 8.04
C MET A 109 1.31 -5.76 7.95
N LEU A 110 1.14 -6.57 6.90
CA LEU A 110 1.97 -7.76 6.68
C LEU A 110 3.44 -7.39 6.50
N TYR A 111 3.74 -6.32 5.78
CA TYR A 111 5.10 -5.81 5.64
C TYR A 111 5.71 -5.45 7.00
N PHE A 112 5.02 -4.67 7.84
CA PHE A 112 5.52 -4.31 9.15
C PHE A 112 5.67 -5.53 10.08
N ILE A 113 4.74 -6.48 10.04
CA ILE A 113 4.84 -7.70 10.84
C ILE A 113 6.03 -8.57 10.38
N ARG A 114 6.28 -8.65 9.07
CA ARG A 114 7.50 -9.30 8.56
C ARG A 114 8.75 -8.63 9.14
N ARG A 115 8.84 -7.30 9.10
CA ARG A 115 9.96 -6.54 9.72
C ARG A 115 10.10 -6.89 11.20
N ILE A 116 9.03 -6.88 11.97
CA ILE A 116 9.04 -7.24 13.40
C ILE A 116 9.68 -8.61 13.61
N LYS A 117 9.33 -9.59 12.78
CA LYS A 117 9.89 -10.95 12.88
C LYS A 117 11.36 -11.03 12.43
N THR A 118 11.71 -10.40 11.32
CA THR A 118 13.08 -10.46 10.76
C THR A 118 14.09 -9.65 11.57
N GLU A 119 13.68 -8.52 12.12
CA GLU A 119 14.49 -7.65 12.98
C GLU A 119 14.45 -8.08 14.47
N ASN A 120 13.71 -9.17 14.76
CA ASN A 120 13.54 -9.70 16.12
C ASN A 120 13.08 -8.66 17.15
N LEU A 121 12.10 -7.82 16.78
CA LEU A 121 11.57 -6.77 17.65
C LEU A 121 10.68 -7.31 18.78
N LEU A 122 10.37 -8.61 18.78
CA LEU A 122 9.60 -9.33 19.79
C LEU A 122 10.34 -10.59 20.25
N PRO A 123 11.48 -10.47 20.93
CA PRO A 123 12.32 -11.61 21.30
C PRO A 123 11.62 -12.59 22.27
N GLU A 124 10.67 -12.12 23.08
CA GLU A 124 9.89 -12.95 24.01
C GLU A 124 8.78 -13.76 23.31
N HIS A 125 8.40 -13.38 22.09
CA HIS A 125 7.34 -14.00 21.29
C HIS A 125 7.79 -14.30 19.85
N PRO A 126 8.89 -15.00 19.58
CA PRO A 126 9.46 -15.12 18.24
C PRO A 126 8.56 -15.90 17.26
N ASN A 127 7.73 -16.80 17.77
CA ASN A 127 6.92 -17.74 16.97
C ASN A 127 5.42 -17.38 16.94
N PHE A 128 5.03 -16.11 17.19
CA PHE A 128 3.63 -15.75 17.12
C PHE A 128 3.05 -15.96 15.71
N GLU A 129 1.81 -16.40 15.67
CA GLU A 129 1.06 -16.58 14.42
C GLU A 129 0.22 -15.37 14.09
N VAL A 130 -0.02 -15.17 12.80
CA VAL A 130 -0.82 -14.08 12.23
C VAL A 130 -1.86 -14.66 11.29
N TYR A 131 -3.08 -14.25 11.43
CA TYR A 131 -4.21 -14.73 10.64
C TYR A 131 -4.80 -13.60 9.80
N ILE A 132 -4.93 -13.83 8.50
CA ILE A 132 -5.74 -12.99 7.61
C ILE A 132 -7.12 -13.64 7.54
N ASP A 133 -8.08 -13.01 8.19
CA ASP A 133 -9.45 -13.48 8.26
C ASP A 133 -10.34 -12.74 7.25
N SER A 134 -9.95 -12.79 5.97
CA SER A 134 -10.67 -12.17 4.86
C SER A 134 -10.27 -12.81 3.53
N PRO A 135 -11.14 -13.58 2.87
CA PRO A 135 -10.87 -14.11 1.53
C PRO A 135 -10.52 -13.01 0.52
N LEU A 136 -11.20 -11.86 0.58
CA LEU A 136 -10.90 -10.72 -0.30
C LEU A 136 -9.51 -10.14 -0.06
N ALA A 137 -9.02 -10.12 1.19
CA ALA A 137 -7.65 -9.67 1.46
C ALA A 137 -6.60 -10.68 0.94
N VAL A 138 -6.92 -11.97 0.92
CA VAL A 138 -6.07 -13.00 0.30
C VAL A 138 -5.98 -12.78 -1.20
N GLU A 139 -7.13 -12.60 -1.88
CA GLU A 139 -7.17 -12.28 -3.31
C GLU A 139 -6.41 -11.00 -3.65
N ALA A 140 -6.62 -9.93 -2.89
CA ALA A 140 -5.87 -8.69 -3.05
C ALA A 140 -4.36 -8.91 -2.90
N THR A 141 -3.94 -9.74 -1.93
CA THR A 141 -2.52 -10.07 -1.73
C THR A 141 -1.93 -10.83 -2.94
N ASN A 142 -2.71 -11.67 -3.60
CA ASN A 142 -2.28 -12.32 -4.84
C ASN A 142 -2.07 -11.30 -5.97
N VAL A 143 -2.96 -10.32 -6.11
CA VAL A 143 -2.80 -9.22 -7.09
C VAL A 143 -1.50 -8.44 -6.85
N PHE A 144 -1.13 -8.19 -5.58
CA PHE A 144 0.17 -7.58 -5.27
C PHE A 144 1.34 -8.43 -5.79
N HIS A 145 1.27 -9.75 -5.67
CA HIS A 145 2.32 -10.65 -6.18
C HIS A 145 2.42 -10.68 -7.71
N GLU A 146 1.32 -10.52 -8.40
CA GLU A 146 1.27 -10.56 -9.86
C GLU A 146 1.81 -9.27 -10.50
N ASN A 147 1.83 -8.14 -9.75
CA ASN A 147 2.17 -6.82 -10.26
C ASN A 147 3.43 -6.21 -9.60
N VAL A 148 4.32 -7.06 -9.12
CA VAL A 148 5.58 -6.67 -8.44
C VAL A 148 6.42 -5.71 -9.29
N SER A 149 6.71 -6.06 -10.56
CA SER A 149 7.62 -5.30 -11.41
C SER A 149 7.14 -3.87 -11.70
N ASP A 150 5.83 -3.69 -11.76
CA ASP A 150 5.24 -2.44 -12.22
C ASP A 150 4.92 -1.48 -11.08
N CYS A 151 4.61 -2.01 -9.90
CA CYS A 151 4.00 -1.25 -8.83
C CYS A 151 4.83 -1.15 -7.54
N PHE A 152 5.81 -2.06 -7.32
CA PHE A 152 6.58 -2.06 -6.08
C PHE A 152 7.67 -0.99 -6.10
N ASP A 153 7.97 -0.45 -4.91
CA ASP A 153 9.07 0.47 -4.66
C ASP A 153 10.43 -0.22 -4.72
N GLU A 154 11.51 0.55 -4.65
CA GLU A 154 12.87 0.04 -4.72
C GLU A 154 13.20 -0.89 -3.55
N GLU A 155 12.74 -0.57 -2.33
CA GLU A 155 13.00 -1.38 -1.13
C GLU A 155 12.35 -2.76 -1.24
N ALA A 156 11.09 -2.82 -1.67
CA ALA A 156 10.39 -4.09 -1.89
C ALA A 156 11.03 -4.91 -3.02
N MET A 157 11.52 -4.25 -4.07
CA MET A 157 12.24 -4.90 -5.17
C MET A 157 13.61 -5.46 -4.72
N GLU A 158 14.33 -4.78 -3.85
CA GLU A 158 15.57 -5.28 -3.24
C GLU A 158 15.31 -6.55 -2.42
N LEU A 159 14.26 -6.56 -1.59
CA LEU A 159 13.86 -7.74 -0.83
C LEU A 159 13.58 -8.93 -1.76
N ILE A 160 12.81 -8.71 -2.82
CA ILE A 160 12.47 -9.77 -3.79
C ILE A 160 13.73 -10.28 -4.50
N SER A 161 14.62 -9.39 -4.89
CA SER A 161 15.90 -9.75 -5.53
C SER A 161 16.80 -10.58 -4.61
N ALA A 162 16.69 -10.36 -3.29
CA ALA A 162 17.32 -11.18 -2.26
C ALA A 162 16.58 -12.51 -1.96
N GLY A 163 15.50 -12.82 -2.69
CA GLY A 163 14.68 -13.99 -2.45
C GLY A 163 13.72 -13.88 -1.25
N ILE A 164 13.51 -12.68 -0.74
CA ILE A 164 12.66 -12.41 0.42
C ILE A 164 11.31 -11.87 -0.08
N ASN A 165 10.23 -12.53 0.32
CA ASN A 165 8.90 -12.01 0.06
C ASN A 165 8.56 -10.89 1.07
N PRO A 166 8.21 -9.66 0.62
CA PRO A 166 8.01 -8.52 1.52
C PRO A 166 6.77 -8.63 2.42
N ILE A 167 5.81 -9.51 2.07
CA ILE A 167 4.54 -9.65 2.79
C ILE A 167 4.22 -11.11 3.20
N LYS A 168 5.19 -12.03 3.05
CA LYS A 168 5.08 -13.43 3.55
C LYS A 168 6.16 -13.69 4.58
N PHE A 169 5.81 -14.45 5.61
CA PHE A 169 6.72 -14.81 6.69
C PHE A 169 6.25 -16.10 7.38
N PRO A 170 7.11 -16.81 8.12
CA PRO A 170 6.72 -17.97 8.90
C PRO A 170 5.65 -17.63 9.95
N GLY A 171 4.60 -18.46 10.03
CA GLY A 171 3.48 -18.25 10.94
C GLY A 171 2.35 -17.37 10.39
N LEU A 172 2.43 -16.93 9.13
CA LEU A 172 1.28 -16.33 8.45
C LEU A 172 0.30 -17.43 8.03
N ARG A 173 -0.96 -17.28 8.43
CA ARG A 173 -2.09 -18.14 8.09
C ARG A 173 -3.14 -17.32 7.36
N VAL A 174 -3.83 -17.93 6.42
CA VAL A 174 -4.89 -17.28 5.64
C VAL A 174 -6.16 -18.13 5.71
N ALA A 175 -7.29 -17.50 5.99
CA ALA A 175 -8.60 -18.13 5.87
C ALA A 175 -9.07 -18.00 4.43
N VAL A 176 -9.19 -19.12 3.71
CA VAL A 176 -9.64 -19.16 2.30
C VAL A 176 -11.15 -19.32 2.16
N SER A 177 -11.87 -19.58 3.26
CA SER A 177 -13.31 -19.70 3.26
C SER A 177 -13.93 -19.09 4.52
N SER A 178 -15.21 -18.72 4.45
CA SER A 178 -15.96 -18.22 5.60
C SER A 178 -16.13 -19.27 6.72
N ASP A 179 -15.93 -20.56 6.42
CA ASP A 179 -16.02 -21.62 7.41
C ASP A 179 -14.71 -21.81 8.19
N GLU A 180 -13.57 -21.45 7.59
CA GLU A 180 -12.26 -21.40 8.27
C GLU A 180 -12.10 -20.15 9.16
N SER A 181 -12.93 -19.14 8.91
CA SER A 181 -12.99 -17.88 9.67
C SER A 181 -13.78 -18.00 10.99
N LYS A 182 -14.45 -19.11 11.24
CA LYS A 182 -15.25 -19.39 12.47
C LYS A 182 -14.48 -20.24 13.46
#